data_ce998c2e598eb54f1be49256ba2b9f41
#
_entry.id   ce998c2e598eb54f1be49256ba2b9f41
#
_cell.length_a   1.000
_cell.length_b   1.000
_cell.length_c   1.000
_cell.angle_alpha   90.00
_cell.angle_beta   90.00
_cell.angle_gamma   90.00
#
_symmetry.space_group_name_H-M   'P 1'
#
loop_
_entity.id
_entity.type
_entity.pdbx_description
1 polymer ?
#
loop_
_entity_poly.entity_id
_entity_poly.type
_entity_poly.pdbx_seq_one_letter_code
_entity_poly.pdbx_strand_id
1 'polypeptide(L)'
;MTRATHPTFLAILRAALAQVRGDLRPAFVGAGIFTAFLPALLILWLSRLNLIGGPGTDSLTVAGFVGSWSCMIVIQVGAETYMDRVGGALLRVRVLPHGPMVWAIGKTISTAAILVVSQVILLVLGMFLLNGFPLGWGQLIPVVGLAIVASLAAAPIGFLSGAVARGSNLQMLSYVLVFALLGTSGAAIPLVTLPGWVQVIQQALPFYWSGHLTRWALVGDPAWEVGGSFQPLLAFCVLTAWVLVGFPVAAALVRRGFRKESIGRLSRMQTNIRSLAGG
;
A
#
# COMPACT_ATOMS: atom_id res chain seq x y z
N MET A 1 30.73 -33.17 1.44
CA MET A 1 29.42 -32.69 0.92
C MET A 1 28.54 -32.33 2.11
N THR A 2 28.59 -31.09 2.53
CA THR A 2 27.74 -30.55 3.62
C THR A 2 26.32 -30.40 3.06
N ARG A 3 25.35 -31.14 3.63
CA ARG A 3 23.92 -30.99 3.31
C ARG A 3 23.55 -29.51 3.54
N ALA A 4 23.16 -28.82 2.47
CA ALA A 4 22.56 -27.51 2.57
C ALA A 4 21.26 -27.67 3.39
N THR A 5 21.31 -27.31 4.66
CA THR A 5 20.14 -27.23 5.53
C THR A 5 19.25 -26.16 4.95
N HIS A 6 18.04 -26.54 4.50
CA HIS A 6 17.03 -25.57 4.09
C HIS A 6 16.81 -24.60 5.25
N PRO A 7 17.02 -23.29 5.07
CA PRO A 7 16.78 -22.34 6.15
C PRO A 7 15.34 -22.45 6.59
N THR A 8 15.14 -22.52 7.88
CA THR A 8 13.81 -22.54 8.48
C THR A 8 13.11 -21.21 8.16
N PHE A 9 11.78 -21.22 8.02
CA PHE A 9 10.97 -20.00 7.84
C PHE A 9 11.36 -18.91 8.85
N LEU A 10 11.71 -19.29 10.08
CA LEU A 10 12.20 -18.39 11.12
C LEU A 10 13.50 -17.67 10.74
N ALA A 11 14.42 -18.32 10.03
CA ALA A 11 15.66 -17.67 9.58
C ALA A 11 15.38 -16.60 8.51
N ILE A 12 14.46 -16.89 7.58
CA ILE A 12 14.00 -15.92 6.57
C ILE A 12 13.34 -14.72 7.25
N LEU A 13 12.46 -14.97 8.20
CA LEU A 13 11.76 -13.91 8.94
C LEU A 13 12.74 -13.04 9.75
N ARG A 14 13.72 -13.65 10.44
CA ARG A 14 14.76 -12.89 11.16
C ARG A 14 15.57 -12.00 10.23
N ALA A 15 15.96 -12.50 9.06
CA ALA A 15 16.69 -11.71 8.06
C ALA A 15 15.84 -10.55 7.54
N ALA A 16 14.55 -10.79 7.26
CA ALA A 16 13.61 -9.75 6.85
C ALA A 16 13.41 -8.68 7.93
N LEU A 17 13.29 -9.07 9.19
CA LEU A 17 13.18 -8.13 10.33
C LEU A 17 14.46 -7.31 10.55
N ALA A 18 15.64 -7.88 10.29
CA ALA A 18 16.88 -7.12 10.32
C ALA A 18 16.92 -6.05 9.23
N GLN A 19 16.45 -6.37 8.02
CA GLN A 19 16.28 -5.39 6.94
C GLN A 19 15.28 -4.29 7.35
N VAL A 20 14.13 -4.66 7.90
CA VAL A 20 13.11 -3.70 8.38
C VAL A 20 13.70 -2.67 9.36
N ARG A 21 14.53 -3.11 10.32
CA ARG A 21 15.18 -2.18 11.25
C ARG A 21 16.09 -1.17 10.54
N GLY A 22 16.79 -1.60 9.49
CA GLY A 22 17.61 -0.71 8.66
C GLY A 22 16.78 0.29 7.88
N ASP A 23 15.65 -0.15 7.31
CA ASP A 23 14.78 0.68 6.47
C ASP A 23 13.96 1.69 7.32
N LEU A 24 13.48 1.29 8.52
CA LEU A 24 12.66 2.14 9.38
C LEU A 24 13.45 3.30 10.03
N ARG A 25 14.71 3.06 10.39
CA ARG A 25 15.51 4.06 11.10
C ARG A 25 15.61 5.39 10.35
N PRO A 26 15.98 5.45 9.05
CA PRO A 26 15.98 6.70 8.30
C PRO A 26 14.57 7.24 8.01
N ALA A 27 13.56 6.38 7.92
CA ALA A 27 12.18 6.80 7.64
C ALA A 27 11.55 7.63 8.77
N PHE A 28 11.97 7.41 10.03
CA PHE A 28 11.47 8.16 11.19
C PHE A 28 12.40 9.27 11.66
N VAL A 29 13.52 9.50 10.95
CA VAL A 29 14.47 10.58 11.26
C VAL A 29 14.38 11.65 10.17
N GLY A 30 14.18 12.91 10.55
CA GLY A 30 14.13 14.04 9.61
C GLY A 30 12.84 14.11 8.80
N ALA A 31 12.96 14.24 7.47
CA ALA A 31 11.83 14.45 6.56
C ALA A 31 10.80 13.30 6.52
N GLY A 32 11.20 12.09 6.91
CA GLY A 32 10.30 10.93 6.90
C GLY A 32 9.08 11.08 7.80
N ILE A 33 9.21 11.79 8.92
CA ILE A 33 8.09 12.04 9.82
C ILE A 33 7.00 12.91 9.16
N PHE A 34 7.42 13.90 8.33
CA PHE A 34 6.47 14.74 7.60
C PHE A 34 5.63 13.96 6.60
N THR A 35 6.19 12.91 6.00
CA THR A 35 5.44 12.07 5.05
C THR A 35 4.32 11.28 5.73
N ALA A 36 4.40 11.04 7.03
CA ALA A 36 3.35 10.40 7.80
C ALA A 36 2.23 11.39 8.21
N PHE A 37 2.59 12.63 8.57
CA PHE A 37 1.64 13.64 9.04
C PHE A 37 0.91 14.36 7.91
N LEU A 38 1.61 14.71 6.83
CA LEU A 38 1.06 15.54 5.76
C LEU A 38 -0.21 14.96 5.13
N PRO A 39 -0.30 13.66 4.78
CA PRO A 39 -1.53 13.10 4.24
C PRO A 39 -2.68 13.15 5.23
N ALA A 40 -2.43 12.90 6.52
CA ALA A 40 -3.46 12.95 7.55
C ALA A 40 -4.04 14.37 7.71
N LEU A 41 -3.18 15.38 7.77
CA LEU A 41 -3.60 16.78 7.84
C LEU A 41 -4.36 17.21 6.59
N LEU A 42 -3.88 16.79 5.40
CA LEU A 42 -4.54 17.11 4.13
C LEU A 42 -5.95 16.49 4.06
N ILE A 43 -6.11 15.23 4.41
CA ILE A 43 -7.42 14.56 4.40
C ILE A 43 -8.38 15.25 5.35
N LEU A 44 -7.95 15.54 6.59
CA LEU A 44 -8.78 16.24 7.57
C LEU A 44 -9.13 17.66 7.13
N TRP A 45 -8.20 18.38 6.52
CA TRP A 45 -8.43 19.72 6.00
C TRP A 45 -9.42 19.72 4.83
N LEU A 46 -9.25 18.82 3.86
CA LEU A 46 -10.15 18.67 2.72
C LEU A 46 -11.57 18.23 3.15
N SER A 47 -11.68 17.33 4.13
CA SER A 47 -12.96 16.92 4.71
C SER A 47 -13.66 18.12 5.38
N ARG A 48 -12.95 18.89 6.20
CA ARG A 48 -13.47 20.12 6.83
C ARG A 48 -13.99 21.17 5.84
N LEU A 49 -13.37 21.25 4.68
CA LEU A 49 -13.80 22.13 3.59
C LEU A 49 -14.93 21.55 2.73
N ASN A 50 -15.44 20.37 3.06
CA ASN A 50 -16.40 19.60 2.25
C ASN A 50 -15.96 19.37 0.80
N LEU A 51 -14.65 19.37 0.54
CA LEU A 51 -14.09 19.08 -0.79
C LEU A 51 -14.00 17.57 -1.06
N ILE A 52 -14.02 16.76 -0.01
CA ILE A 52 -14.16 15.30 -0.05
C ILE A 52 -15.26 14.90 0.92
N GLY A 53 -16.06 13.90 0.55
CA GLY A 53 -17.22 13.45 1.33
C GLY A 53 -18.44 14.31 1.06
N GLY A 54 -18.61 15.35 1.81
CA GLY A 54 -19.76 16.24 1.78
C GLY A 54 -20.21 16.63 3.19
N PRO A 55 -21.17 17.55 3.33
CA PRO A 55 -21.63 17.99 4.65
C PRO A 55 -22.14 16.83 5.52
N GLY A 56 -21.62 16.73 6.73
CA GLY A 56 -22.04 15.70 7.71
C GLY A 56 -21.49 14.30 7.48
N THR A 57 -20.57 14.11 6.50
CA THR A 57 -20.00 12.78 6.19
C THR A 57 -18.51 12.65 6.59
N ASP A 58 -18.00 13.55 7.44
CA ASP A 58 -16.58 13.57 7.84
C ASP A 58 -16.12 12.23 8.43
N SER A 59 -16.91 11.61 9.28
CA SER A 59 -16.58 10.33 9.90
C SER A 59 -16.52 9.18 8.90
N LEU A 60 -17.46 9.12 7.93
CA LEU A 60 -17.45 8.14 6.85
C LEU A 60 -16.22 8.32 5.93
N THR A 61 -15.92 9.58 5.59
CA THR A 61 -14.77 9.96 4.77
C THR A 61 -13.46 9.55 5.44
N VAL A 62 -13.25 9.97 6.69
CA VAL A 62 -12.02 9.66 7.43
C VAL A 62 -11.87 8.15 7.65
N ALA A 63 -12.95 7.47 8.04
CA ALA A 63 -12.93 6.02 8.20
C ALA A 63 -12.60 5.30 6.87
N GLY A 64 -13.16 5.76 5.76
CA GLY A 64 -12.87 5.24 4.42
C GLY A 64 -11.40 5.44 4.03
N PHE A 65 -10.85 6.64 4.27
CA PHE A 65 -9.45 6.94 3.99
C PHE A 65 -8.50 6.13 4.86
N VAL A 66 -8.79 5.92 6.14
CA VAL A 66 -7.96 5.09 7.02
C VAL A 66 -7.71 3.72 6.42
N GLY A 67 -8.73 3.05 5.90
CA GLY A 67 -8.57 1.75 5.25
C GLY A 67 -7.92 1.84 3.89
N SER A 68 -8.49 2.63 3.00
CA SER A 68 -8.05 2.73 1.60
C SER A 68 -6.63 3.30 1.47
N TRP A 69 -6.19 4.16 2.40
CA TRP A 69 -4.82 4.69 2.44
C TRP A 69 -3.76 3.61 2.63
N SER A 70 -4.13 2.48 3.27
CA SER A 70 -3.24 1.32 3.36
C SER A 70 -2.76 0.84 1.98
N CYS A 71 -3.59 1.05 0.95
CA CYS A 71 -3.27 0.69 -0.42
C CYS A 71 -2.24 1.63 -1.09
N MET A 72 -1.82 2.73 -0.43
CA MET A 72 -0.68 3.53 -0.86
C MET A 72 0.63 2.74 -0.85
N ILE A 73 0.67 1.59 -0.18
CA ILE A 73 1.78 0.63 -0.28
C ILE A 73 2.10 0.28 -1.74
N VAL A 74 1.12 0.32 -2.63
CA VAL A 74 1.30 0.08 -4.08
C VAL A 74 2.31 1.06 -4.67
N ILE A 75 2.20 2.35 -4.34
CA ILE A 75 3.12 3.39 -4.81
C ILE A 75 4.51 3.17 -4.23
N GLN A 76 4.61 2.99 -2.91
CA GLN A 76 5.91 2.89 -2.23
C GLN A 76 6.65 1.63 -2.63
N VAL A 77 6.02 0.46 -2.53
CA VAL A 77 6.62 -0.82 -2.96
C VAL A 77 6.92 -0.81 -4.46
N GLY A 78 6.05 -0.20 -5.27
CA GLY A 78 6.27 -0.05 -6.71
C GLY A 78 7.50 0.81 -7.03
N ALA A 79 7.63 1.97 -6.38
CA ALA A 79 8.77 2.87 -6.52
C ALA A 79 10.08 2.19 -6.11
N GLU A 80 10.10 1.57 -4.93
CA GLU A 80 11.27 0.88 -4.41
C GLU A 80 11.66 -0.31 -5.29
N THR A 81 10.69 -1.10 -5.76
CA THR A 81 10.94 -2.21 -6.70
C THR A 81 11.56 -1.70 -8.01
N TYR A 82 11.04 -0.60 -8.55
CA TYR A 82 11.59 0.03 -9.75
C TYR A 82 13.01 0.54 -9.51
N MET A 83 13.25 1.28 -8.42
CA MET A 83 14.57 1.82 -8.07
C MET A 83 15.60 0.73 -7.78
N ASP A 84 15.23 -0.30 -7.02
CA ASP A 84 16.10 -1.44 -6.72
C ASP A 84 16.46 -2.23 -7.98
N ARG A 85 15.55 -2.29 -8.97
CA ARG A 85 15.79 -2.87 -10.27
C ARG A 85 16.80 -2.05 -11.08
N VAL A 86 16.56 -0.75 -11.22
CA VAL A 86 17.43 0.16 -12.00
C VAL A 86 18.79 0.31 -11.34
N GLY A 87 18.85 0.37 -10.01
CA GLY A 87 20.09 0.43 -9.23
C GLY A 87 20.88 -0.88 -9.18
N GLY A 88 20.33 -1.98 -9.71
CA GLY A 88 20.97 -3.29 -9.70
C GLY A 88 20.97 -3.98 -8.32
N ALA A 89 20.27 -3.43 -7.32
CA ALA A 89 20.16 -4.03 -5.99
C ALA A 89 19.51 -5.42 -6.07
N LEU A 90 18.48 -5.58 -6.91
CA LEU A 90 17.80 -6.86 -7.12
C LEU A 90 18.72 -7.94 -7.71
N LEU A 91 19.74 -7.58 -8.52
CA LEU A 91 20.74 -8.54 -9.01
C LEU A 91 21.60 -9.08 -7.87
N ARG A 92 21.97 -8.21 -6.91
CA ARG A 92 22.73 -8.62 -5.71
C ARG A 92 21.90 -9.50 -4.78
N VAL A 93 20.64 -9.13 -4.57
CA VAL A 93 19.70 -9.91 -3.75
C VAL A 93 19.50 -11.32 -4.32
N ARG A 94 19.52 -11.48 -5.65
CA ARG A 94 19.32 -12.77 -6.32
C ARG A 94 20.40 -13.82 -6.01
N VAL A 95 21.63 -13.41 -5.74
CA VAL A 95 22.75 -14.34 -5.42
C VAL A 95 22.75 -14.75 -3.94
N LEU A 96 21.95 -14.11 -3.11
CA LEU A 96 21.81 -14.45 -1.70
C LEU A 96 20.82 -15.63 -1.51
N PRO A 97 21.07 -16.53 -0.56
CA PRO A 97 20.12 -17.59 -0.22
C PRO A 97 18.77 -16.98 0.18
N HIS A 98 17.69 -17.35 -0.52
CA HIS A 98 16.34 -16.81 -0.33
C HIS A 98 16.22 -15.28 -0.44
N GLY A 99 17.25 -14.60 -0.98
CA GLY A 99 17.33 -13.16 -1.07
C GLY A 99 16.05 -12.48 -1.61
N PRO A 100 15.48 -12.91 -2.74
CA PRO A 100 14.26 -12.30 -3.26
C PRO A 100 13.05 -12.37 -2.29
N MET A 101 12.95 -13.45 -1.52
CA MET A 101 11.87 -13.62 -0.55
C MET A 101 12.10 -12.73 0.69
N VAL A 102 13.32 -12.73 1.23
CA VAL A 102 13.71 -11.86 2.34
C VAL A 102 13.49 -10.41 1.98
N TRP A 103 13.93 -9.99 0.79
CA TRP A 103 13.75 -8.64 0.27
C TRP A 103 12.27 -8.26 0.16
N ALA A 104 11.43 -9.09 -0.47
CA ALA A 104 10.02 -8.80 -0.64
C ALA A 104 9.26 -8.70 0.70
N ILE A 105 9.52 -9.63 1.63
CA ILE A 105 8.94 -9.61 2.98
C ILE A 105 9.42 -8.36 3.73
N GLY A 106 10.73 -8.09 3.73
CA GLY A 106 11.30 -6.92 4.39
C GLY A 106 10.68 -5.62 3.89
N LYS A 107 10.61 -5.43 2.56
CA LYS A 107 9.98 -4.25 1.93
C LYS A 107 8.49 -4.11 2.29
N THR A 108 7.75 -5.19 2.23
CA THR A 108 6.33 -5.15 2.59
C THR A 108 6.13 -4.74 4.05
N ILE A 109 6.91 -5.33 4.98
CA ILE A 109 6.78 -5.03 6.42
C ILE A 109 7.21 -3.59 6.72
N SER A 110 8.36 -3.14 6.20
CA SER A 110 8.86 -1.78 6.46
C SER A 110 7.91 -0.72 5.94
N THR A 111 7.40 -0.88 4.72
CA THR A 111 6.46 0.05 4.11
C THR A 111 5.10 0.02 4.82
N ALA A 112 4.58 -1.17 5.14
CA ALA A 112 3.33 -1.28 5.90
C ALA A 112 3.44 -0.62 7.28
N ALA A 113 4.56 -0.77 7.98
CA ALA A 113 4.77 -0.13 9.28
C ALA A 113 4.71 1.41 9.19
N ILE A 114 5.33 2.01 8.17
CA ILE A 114 5.27 3.47 7.95
C ILE A 114 3.83 3.92 7.68
N LEU A 115 3.10 3.19 6.83
CA LEU A 115 1.70 3.52 6.51
C LEU A 115 0.78 3.36 7.72
N VAL A 116 0.96 2.33 8.53
CA VAL A 116 0.19 2.12 9.77
C VAL A 116 0.40 3.30 10.74
N VAL A 117 1.63 3.78 10.88
CA VAL A 117 1.89 4.98 11.71
C VAL A 117 1.13 6.19 11.16
N SER A 118 1.15 6.43 9.84
CA SER A 118 0.38 7.51 9.20
C SER A 118 -1.13 7.40 9.48
N GLN A 119 -1.68 6.18 9.46
CA GLN A 119 -3.09 5.94 9.74
C GLN A 119 -3.46 6.13 11.21
N VAL A 120 -2.59 5.69 12.12
CA VAL A 120 -2.78 5.96 13.56
C VAL A 120 -2.79 7.47 13.81
N ILE A 121 -1.91 8.21 13.16
CA ILE A 121 -1.90 9.68 13.23
C ILE A 121 -3.23 10.25 12.70
N LEU A 122 -3.71 9.79 11.55
CA LEU A 122 -4.99 10.23 10.99
C LEU A 122 -6.16 9.97 11.95
N LEU A 123 -6.20 8.76 12.55
CA LEU A 123 -7.23 8.39 13.52
C LEU A 123 -7.18 9.27 14.76
N VAL A 124 -6.00 9.44 15.35
CA VAL A 124 -5.83 10.24 16.56
C VAL A 124 -6.18 11.71 16.28
N LEU A 125 -5.74 12.28 15.18
CA LEU A 125 -6.12 13.63 14.79
C LEU A 125 -7.62 13.74 14.51
N GLY A 126 -8.22 12.72 13.89
CA GLY A 126 -9.68 12.65 13.69
C GLY A 126 -10.46 12.70 15.00
N MET A 127 -10.03 11.96 16.04
CA MET A 127 -10.64 12.02 17.37
C MET A 127 -10.66 13.42 17.97
N PHE A 128 -9.58 14.18 17.80
CA PHE A 128 -9.45 15.50 18.42
C PHE A 128 -10.02 16.63 17.58
N LEU A 129 -10.02 16.48 16.27
CA LEU A 129 -10.38 17.55 15.34
C LEU A 129 -11.82 17.43 14.81
N LEU A 130 -12.40 16.23 14.74
CA LEU A 130 -13.75 16.01 14.24
C LEU A 130 -14.71 15.81 15.41
N ASN A 131 -15.73 16.64 15.48
CA ASN A 131 -16.78 16.51 16.49
C ASN A 131 -17.59 15.23 16.25
N GLY A 132 -17.69 14.37 17.28
CA GLY A 132 -18.48 13.14 17.20
C GLY A 132 -17.83 12.01 16.37
N PHE A 133 -16.52 12.07 16.12
CA PHE A 133 -15.82 10.95 15.46
C PHE A 133 -15.89 9.69 16.35
N PRO A 134 -16.47 8.58 15.86
CA PRO A 134 -16.86 7.44 16.70
C PRO A 134 -15.67 6.51 16.98
N LEU A 135 -14.55 7.05 17.47
CA LEU A 135 -13.38 6.26 17.81
C LEU A 135 -13.19 6.15 19.32
N GLY A 136 -13.36 4.95 19.86
CA GLY A 136 -12.91 4.60 21.19
C GLY A 136 -11.50 3.98 21.17
N TRP A 137 -10.76 4.08 22.28
CA TRP A 137 -9.42 3.48 22.38
C TRP A 137 -9.39 1.98 22.06
N GLY A 138 -10.48 1.25 22.38
CA GLY A 138 -10.62 -0.18 22.06
C GLY A 138 -10.70 -0.50 20.57
N GLN A 139 -11.06 0.46 19.72
CA GLN A 139 -11.17 0.29 18.27
C GLN A 139 -9.83 0.49 17.54
N LEU A 140 -8.82 1.07 18.19
CA LEU A 140 -7.50 1.25 17.58
C LEU A 140 -6.85 -0.07 17.16
N ILE A 141 -6.90 -1.08 18.02
CA ILE A 141 -6.27 -2.39 17.75
C ILE A 141 -6.91 -3.08 16.53
N PRO A 142 -8.25 -3.25 16.45
CA PRO A 142 -8.90 -3.79 15.27
C PRO A 142 -8.59 -3.00 13.99
N VAL A 143 -8.62 -1.68 14.02
CA VAL A 143 -8.37 -0.85 12.85
C VAL A 143 -6.91 -0.94 12.37
N VAL A 144 -5.95 -0.97 13.28
CA VAL A 144 -4.54 -1.24 12.93
C VAL A 144 -4.39 -2.63 12.31
N GLY A 145 -5.08 -3.63 12.82
CA GLY A 145 -5.13 -4.97 12.23
C GLY A 145 -5.67 -4.96 10.80
N LEU A 146 -6.77 -4.25 10.57
CA LEU A 146 -7.36 -4.07 9.24
C LEU A 146 -6.40 -3.34 8.29
N ALA A 147 -5.70 -2.32 8.76
CA ALA A 147 -4.71 -1.58 7.99
C ALA A 147 -3.52 -2.47 7.55
N ILE A 148 -3.07 -3.37 8.42
CA ILE A 148 -2.03 -4.35 8.08
C ILE A 148 -2.53 -5.32 7.00
N VAL A 149 -3.73 -5.88 7.16
CA VAL A 149 -4.33 -6.80 6.18
C VAL A 149 -4.51 -6.10 4.82
N ALA A 150 -4.99 -4.87 4.81
CA ALA A 150 -5.16 -4.05 3.61
C ALA A 150 -3.81 -3.79 2.90
N SER A 151 -2.77 -3.43 3.67
CA SER A 151 -1.42 -3.24 3.12
C SER A 151 -0.87 -4.53 2.51
N LEU A 152 -1.04 -5.67 3.18
CA LEU A 152 -0.60 -6.96 2.66
C LEU A 152 -1.35 -7.33 1.36
N ALA A 153 -2.65 -7.06 1.29
CA ALA A 153 -3.46 -7.35 0.10
C ALA A 153 -3.07 -6.48 -1.11
N ALA A 154 -2.68 -5.22 -0.87
CA ALA A 154 -2.32 -4.28 -1.92
C ALA A 154 -0.84 -4.37 -2.36
N ALA A 155 0.08 -4.80 -1.50
CA ALA A 155 1.51 -4.88 -1.79
C ALA A 155 1.88 -5.63 -3.09
N PRO A 156 1.24 -6.77 -3.44
CA PRO A 156 1.50 -7.46 -4.71
C PRO A 156 1.31 -6.58 -5.94
N ILE A 157 0.32 -5.69 -5.94
CA ILE A 157 0.07 -4.74 -7.04
C ILE A 157 1.27 -3.80 -7.19
N GLY A 158 1.87 -3.35 -6.08
CA GLY A 158 3.08 -2.55 -6.07
C GLY A 158 4.29 -3.27 -6.69
N PHE A 159 4.54 -4.52 -6.28
CA PHE A 159 5.60 -5.33 -6.89
C PHE A 159 5.39 -5.52 -8.40
N LEU A 160 4.14 -5.73 -8.84
CA LEU A 160 3.80 -5.85 -10.25
C LEU A 160 4.06 -4.55 -11.01
N SER A 161 3.62 -3.41 -10.50
CA SER A 161 3.80 -2.11 -11.14
C SER A 161 5.29 -1.78 -11.30
N GLY A 162 6.10 -1.93 -10.24
CA GLY A 162 7.54 -1.69 -10.28
C GLY A 162 8.31 -2.67 -11.18
N ALA A 163 7.88 -3.95 -11.24
CA ALA A 163 8.48 -4.95 -12.11
C ALA A 163 8.18 -4.72 -13.61
N VAL A 164 7.00 -4.18 -13.94
CA VAL A 164 6.57 -3.95 -15.34
C VAL A 164 7.04 -2.60 -15.85
N ALA A 165 7.23 -1.60 -15.00
CA ALA A 165 7.65 -0.26 -15.40
C ALA A 165 8.98 -0.27 -16.14
N ARG A 166 8.99 0.15 -17.41
CA ARG A 166 10.18 0.16 -18.29
C ARG A 166 10.88 1.52 -18.33
N GLY A 167 10.38 2.50 -17.62
CA GLY A 167 10.92 3.87 -17.55
C GLY A 167 10.16 4.70 -16.53
N SER A 168 10.69 5.88 -16.21
CA SER A 168 10.09 6.81 -15.24
C SER A 168 8.65 7.21 -15.59
N ASN A 169 8.37 7.43 -16.89
CA ASN A 169 7.02 7.82 -17.33
C ASN A 169 5.97 6.76 -17.00
N LEU A 170 6.28 5.47 -17.21
CA LEU A 170 5.35 4.38 -16.87
C LEU A 170 5.20 4.23 -15.36
N GLN A 171 6.26 4.51 -14.61
CA GLN A 171 6.19 4.55 -13.14
C GLN A 171 5.31 5.70 -12.66
N MET A 172 5.43 6.90 -13.23
CA MET A 172 4.54 8.03 -12.92
C MET A 172 3.09 7.73 -13.29
N LEU A 173 2.83 7.11 -14.44
CA LEU A 173 1.48 6.70 -14.84
C LEU A 173 0.87 5.73 -13.81
N SER A 174 1.67 4.81 -13.25
CA SER A 174 1.18 3.91 -12.20
C SER A 174 0.79 4.66 -10.93
N TYR A 175 1.47 5.76 -10.59
CA TYR A 175 1.09 6.61 -9.45
C TYR A 175 -0.25 7.32 -9.70
N VAL A 176 -0.41 7.92 -10.88
CA VAL A 176 -1.68 8.56 -11.26
C VAL A 176 -2.83 7.56 -11.19
N LEU A 177 -2.62 6.34 -11.68
CA LEU A 177 -3.63 5.29 -11.63
C LEU A 177 -3.98 4.90 -10.18
N VAL A 178 -3.00 4.77 -9.29
CA VAL A 178 -3.24 4.44 -7.88
C VAL A 178 -4.01 5.55 -7.17
N PHE A 179 -3.68 6.83 -7.44
CA PHE A 179 -4.46 7.95 -6.88
C PHE A 179 -5.89 7.99 -7.43
N ALA A 180 -6.10 7.70 -8.72
CA ALA A 180 -7.44 7.57 -9.31
C ALA A 180 -8.22 6.41 -8.65
N LEU A 181 -7.59 5.27 -8.44
CA LEU A 181 -8.19 4.13 -7.74
C LEU A 181 -8.51 4.47 -6.28
N LEU A 182 -7.66 5.21 -5.59
CA LEU A 182 -7.94 5.67 -4.23
C LEU A 182 -9.11 6.64 -4.21
N GLY A 183 -9.14 7.63 -5.09
CA GLY A 183 -10.23 8.63 -5.18
C GLY A 183 -11.58 8.00 -5.49
N THR A 184 -11.59 6.93 -6.29
CA THR A 184 -12.82 6.21 -6.69
C THR A 184 -13.13 5.00 -5.79
N SER A 185 -12.35 4.74 -4.74
CA SER A 185 -12.51 3.57 -3.85
C SER A 185 -13.68 3.66 -2.88
N GLY A 186 -14.44 4.74 -2.89
CA GLY A 186 -15.46 5.00 -1.88
C GLY A 186 -14.91 5.71 -0.64
N ALA A 187 -13.64 6.14 -0.63
CA ALA A 187 -13.05 6.90 0.47
C ALA A 187 -13.40 8.38 0.41
N ALA A 188 -13.33 8.98 -0.79
CA ALA A 188 -13.62 10.40 -1.00
C ALA A 188 -15.06 10.66 -1.45
N ILE A 189 -15.62 9.75 -2.25
CA ILE A 189 -16.94 9.83 -2.86
C ILE A 189 -17.60 8.46 -2.68
N PRO A 190 -18.88 8.39 -2.30
CA PRO A 190 -19.60 7.12 -2.16
C PRO A 190 -19.49 6.27 -3.44
N LEU A 191 -19.06 5.02 -3.33
CA LEU A 191 -18.89 4.17 -4.51
C LEU A 191 -20.22 3.94 -5.26
N VAL A 192 -21.32 3.93 -4.54
CA VAL A 192 -22.67 3.76 -5.11
C VAL A 192 -23.06 4.88 -6.11
N THR A 193 -22.46 6.07 -6.00
CA THR A 193 -22.72 7.20 -6.93
C THR A 193 -21.91 7.14 -8.22
N LEU A 194 -20.90 6.26 -8.30
CA LEU A 194 -20.03 6.12 -9.45
C LEU A 194 -20.64 5.17 -10.49
N PRO A 195 -20.21 5.28 -11.77
CA PRO A 195 -20.67 4.38 -12.83
C PRO A 195 -20.44 2.90 -12.50
N GLY A 196 -21.36 2.02 -12.92
CA GLY A 196 -21.32 0.59 -12.59
C GLY A 196 -20.01 -0.12 -12.94
N TRP A 197 -19.36 0.26 -14.04
CA TRP A 197 -18.06 -0.31 -14.40
C TRP A 197 -16.94 0.06 -13.40
N VAL A 198 -16.99 1.26 -12.79
CA VAL A 198 -16.06 1.67 -11.72
C VAL A 198 -16.33 0.82 -10.47
N GLN A 199 -17.61 0.63 -10.13
CA GLN A 199 -17.99 -0.20 -8.98
C GLN A 199 -17.45 -1.63 -9.11
N VAL A 200 -17.58 -2.23 -10.29
CA VAL A 200 -17.05 -3.59 -10.57
C VAL A 200 -15.53 -3.64 -10.41
N ILE A 201 -14.80 -2.66 -10.98
CA ILE A 201 -13.35 -2.58 -10.85
C ILE A 201 -12.94 -2.45 -9.38
N GLN A 202 -13.58 -1.57 -8.63
CA GLN A 202 -13.25 -1.33 -7.23
C GLN A 202 -13.57 -2.54 -6.35
N GLN A 203 -14.66 -3.26 -6.62
CA GLN A 203 -14.99 -4.48 -5.89
C GLN A 203 -14.05 -5.65 -6.22
N ALA A 204 -13.35 -5.62 -7.36
CA ALA A 204 -12.30 -6.59 -7.66
C ALA A 204 -10.96 -6.25 -6.99
N LEU A 205 -10.75 -5.01 -6.55
CA LEU A 205 -9.49 -4.50 -6.02
C LEU A 205 -9.51 -4.36 -4.48
N PRO A 206 -8.36 -4.36 -3.81
CA PRO A 206 -8.30 -4.21 -2.35
C PRO A 206 -8.69 -2.80 -1.85
N PHE A 207 -8.69 -1.77 -2.70
CA PHE A 207 -8.91 -0.37 -2.33
C PHE A 207 -10.28 -0.15 -1.67
N TYR A 208 -11.36 -0.59 -2.32
CA TYR A 208 -12.72 -0.49 -1.80
C TYR A 208 -12.90 -1.28 -0.51
N TRP A 209 -12.51 -2.55 -0.50
CA TRP A 209 -12.73 -3.44 0.64
C TRP A 209 -11.97 -3.00 1.90
N SER A 210 -10.82 -2.36 1.72
CA SER A 210 -10.06 -1.80 2.84
C SER A 210 -10.82 -0.66 3.51
N GLY A 211 -11.37 0.29 2.74
CA GLY A 211 -12.21 1.37 3.25
C GLY A 211 -13.56 0.86 3.80
N HIS A 212 -14.16 -0.13 3.14
CA HIS A 212 -15.37 -0.81 3.58
C HIS A 212 -15.25 -1.40 5.00
N LEU A 213 -14.18 -2.14 5.27
CA LEU A 213 -13.94 -2.74 6.58
C LEU A 213 -13.68 -1.71 7.68
N THR A 214 -12.99 -0.62 7.37
CA THR A 214 -12.74 0.43 8.36
C THR A 214 -14.00 1.27 8.63
N ARG A 215 -14.84 1.53 7.63
CA ARG A 215 -16.17 2.13 7.86
C ARG A 215 -17.07 1.22 8.68
N TRP A 216 -17.09 -0.08 8.38
CA TRP A 216 -17.81 -1.06 9.19
C TRP A 216 -17.35 -1.06 10.65
N ALA A 217 -16.05 -1.04 10.90
CA ALA A 217 -15.48 -1.13 12.25
C ALA A 217 -15.62 0.17 13.05
N LEU A 218 -15.61 1.34 12.39
CA LEU A 218 -15.59 2.64 13.06
C LEU A 218 -16.95 3.32 13.10
N VAL A 219 -17.70 3.31 12.00
CA VAL A 219 -18.92 4.13 11.86
C VAL A 219 -20.18 3.28 11.91
N GLY A 220 -20.19 2.13 11.26
CA GLY A 220 -21.35 1.23 11.23
C GLY A 220 -22.50 1.71 10.34
N ASP A 221 -22.34 2.82 9.59
CA ASP A 221 -23.32 3.33 8.65
C ASP A 221 -23.02 2.85 7.22
N PRO A 222 -23.88 2.03 6.59
CA PRO A 222 -23.67 1.48 5.27
C PRO A 222 -24.13 2.39 4.12
N ALA A 223 -24.44 3.66 4.35
CA ALA A 223 -25.00 4.58 3.34
C ALA A 223 -24.10 4.75 2.10
N TRP A 224 -22.78 4.55 2.24
CA TRP A 224 -21.81 4.64 1.16
C TRP A 224 -21.48 3.30 0.48
N GLU A 225 -22.05 2.21 0.99
CA GLU A 225 -21.71 0.87 0.53
C GLU A 225 -22.58 0.42 -0.64
N VAL A 226 -21.97 -0.30 -1.57
CA VAL A 226 -22.71 -0.90 -2.70
C VAL A 226 -23.65 -1.96 -2.14
N GLY A 227 -24.94 -1.84 -2.50
CA GLY A 227 -26.00 -2.70 -1.96
C GLY A 227 -26.53 -2.29 -0.57
N GLY A 228 -26.09 -1.14 -0.01
CA GLY A 228 -26.63 -0.60 1.24
C GLY A 228 -26.39 -1.46 2.47
N SER A 229 -25.38 -2.34 2.45
CA SER A 229 -25.06 -3.24 3.56
C SER A 229 -23.59 -3.54 3.65
N PHE A 230 -23.07 -3.76 4.87
CA PHE A 230 -21.72 -4.24 5.06
C PHE A 230 -21.60 -5.74 4.77
N GLN A 231 -20.53 -6.11 4.08
CA GLN A 231 -20.20 -7.50 3.73
C GLN A 231 -18.78 -7.84 4.21
N PRO A 232 -18.52 -7.86 5.54
CA PRO A 232 -17.18 -8.02 6.08
C PRO A 232 -16.54 -9.36 5.69
N LEU A 233 -17.32 -10.44 5.64
CA LEU A 233 -16.81 -11.75 5.23
C LEU A 233 -16.31 -11.73 3.78
N LEU A 234 -17.06 -11.15 2.86
CA LEU A 234 -16.66 -11.01 1.46
C LEU A 234 -15.41 -10.13 1.34
N ALA A 235 -15.35 -9.03 2.08
CA ALA A 235 -14.19 -8.15 2.14
C ALA A 235 -12.93 -8.92 2.57
N PHE A 236 -13.00 -9.70 3.66
CA PHE A 236 -11.89 -10.54 4.10
C PHE A 236 -11.52 -11.60 3.07
N CYS A 237 -12.48 -12.22 2.39
CA CYS A 237 -12.21 -13.18 1.33
C CYS A 237 -11.45 -12.53 0.17
N VAL A 238 -11.87 -11.36 -0.30
CA VAL A 238 -11.20 -10.64 -1.39
C VAL A 238 -9.78 -10.23 -0.99
N LEU A 239 -9.60 -9.63 0.20
CA LEU A 239 -8.27 -9.23 0.67
C LEU A 239 -7.35 -10.45 0.84
N THR A 240 -7.85 -11.55 1.38
CA THR A 240 -7.10 -12.80 1.52
C THR A 240 -6.73 -13.39 0.14
N ALA A 241 -7.65 -13.36 -0.82
CA ALA A 241 -7.37 -13.81 -2.18
C ALA A 241 -6.23 -12.98 -2.82
N TRP A 242 -6.22 -11.67 -2.62
CA TRP A 242 -5.12 -10.81 -3.08
C TRP A 242 -3.77 -11.17 -2.44
N VAL A 243 -3.75 -11.53 -1.15
CA VAL A 243 -2.53 -12.01 -0.48
C VAL A 243 -2.10 -13.35 -1.07
N LEU A 244 -3.00 -14.35 -1.10
CA LEU A 244 -2.65 -15.72 -1.47
C LEU A 244 -2.32 -15.89 -2.97
N VAL A 245 -2.98 -15.13 -3.85
CA VAL A 245 -2.75 -15.19 -5.31
C VAL A 245 -1.78 -14.11 -5.76
N GLY A 246 -1.89 -12.90 -5.22
CA GLY A 246 -1.10 -11.75 -5.64
C GLY A 246 0.40 -11.94 -5.41
N PHE A 247 0.84 -12.38 -4.24
CA PHE A 247 2.27 -12.59 -3.97
C PHE A 247 2.91 -13.66 -4.85
N PRO A 248 2.34 -14.86 -5.06
CA PRO A 248 2.87 -15.83 -6.02
C PRO A 248 2.97 -15.28 -7.45
N VAL A 249 1.93 -14.55 -7.92
CA VAL A 249 1.94 -13.93 -9.25
C VAL A 249 3.02 -12.87 -9.34
N ALA A 250 3.12 -11.96 -8.37
CA ALA A 250 4.16 -10.95 -8.32
C ALA A 250 5.56 -11.60 -8.30
N ALA A 251 5.78 -12.60 -7.47
CA ALA A 251 7.04 -13.32 -7.40
C ALA A 251 7.40 -14.02 -8.73
N ALA A 252 6.42 -14.58 -9.44
CA ALA A 252 6.64 -15.21 -10.74
C ALA A 252 7.02 -14.17 -11.81
N LEU A 253 6.35 -13.01 -11.84
CA LEU A 253 6.62 -11.95 -12.81
C LEU A 253 7.95 -11.24 -12.53
N VAL A 254 8.25 -10.94 -11.28
CA VAL A 254 9.55 -10.41 -10.87
C VAL A 254 10.68 -11.37 -11.32
N ARG A 255 10.56 -12.67 -11.07
CA ARG A 255 11.53 -13.68 -11.52
C ARG A 255 11.67 -13.74 -13.04
N ARG A 256 10.56 -13.62 -13.79
CA ARG A 256 10.59 -13.59 -15.27
C ARG A 256 11.26 -12.33 -15.80
N GLY A 257 11.01 -11.17 -15.17
CA GLY A 257 11.68 -9.92 -15.49
C GLY A 257 13.21 -10.05 -15.39
N PHE A 258 13.72 -10.65 -14.32
CA PHE A 258 15.15 -10.86 -14.09
C PHE A 258 15.85 -11.72 -15.16
N ARG A 259 15.15 -12.68 -15.77
CA ARG A 259 15.75 -13.50 -16.83
C ARG A 259 16.00 -12.74 -18.14
N LYS A 260 15.28 -11.64 -18.36
CA LYS A 260 15.34 -10.84 -19.60
C LYS A 260 16.22 -9.59 -19.48
N GLU A 261 16.69 -9.26 -18.29
CA GLU A 261 17.53 -8.09 -18.07
C GLU A 261 19.01 -8.42 -18.30
N SER A 262 19.60 -7.81 -19.31
CA SER A 262 21.03 -7.81 -19.54
C SER A 262 21.68 -6.58 -18.91
N ILE A 263 22.96 -6.70 -18.51
CA ILE A 263 23.77 -5.59 -17.95
C ILE A 263 23.76 -4.36 -18.87
N GLY A 264 23.76 -4.57 -20.21
CA GLY A 264 23.71 -3.49 -21.18
C GLY A 264 22.38 -2.72 -21.22
N ARG A 265 21.25 -3.32 -20.81
CA ARG A 265 19.96 -2.63 -20.70
C ARG A 265 19.91 -1.77 -19.43
N LEU A 266 20.49 -2.25 -18.33
CA LEU A 266 20.59 -1.51 -17.08
C LEU A 266 21.47 -0.27 -17.24
N SER A 267 22.61 -0.38 -17.94
CA SER A 267 23.49 0.78 -18.20
C SER A 267 22.79 1.86 -19.02
N ARG A 268 22.00 1.51 -20.05
CA ARG A 268 21.20 2.48 -20.83
C ARG A 268 20.12 3.16 -19.97
N MET A 269 19.44 2.44 -19.08
CA MET A 269 18.46 3.05 -18.16
C MET A 269 19.14 4.03 -17.19
N GLN A 270 20.30 3.68 -16.65
CA GLN A 270 21.08 4.56 -15.77
C GLN A 270 21.55 5.83 -16.50
N THR A 271 22.00 5.70 -17.75
CA THR A 271 22.42 6.83 -18.57
C THR A 271 21.24 7.79 -18.82
N ASN A 272 20.07 7.25 -19.19
CA ASN A 272 18.87 8.07 -19.39
C ASN A 272 18.42 8.81 -18.13
N ILE A 273 18.50 8.18 -16.95
CA ILE A 273 18.15 8.86 -15.69
C ILE A 273 19.16 9.96 -15.37
N ARG A 274 20.45 9.74 -15.60
CA ARG A 274 21.48 10.76 -15.39
C ARG A 274 21.35 11.95 -16.36
N SER A 275 20.97 11.71 -17.60
CA SER A 275 20.72 12.78 -18.58
C SER A 275 19.50 13.64 -18.25
N LEU A 276 18.49 13.05 -17.57
CA LEU A 276 17.32 13.79 -17.10
C LEU A 276 17.55 14.56 -15.79
N ALA A 277 18.54 14.16 -14.98
CA ALA A 277 18.91 14.79 -13.73
C ALA A 277 20.02 15.85 -13.87
N GLY A 278 20.72 15.85 -15.00
CA GLY A 278 21.84 16.77 -15.27
C GLY A 278 21.55 17.84 -16.33
N GLY A 279 20.31 17.98 -16.81
CA GLY A 279 19.81 19.08 -17.60
C GLY A 279 18.87 19.92 -16.75
#